data_06902bfafcf726a50f3a3b5ad054549a
#
_entry.id   06902bfafcf726a50f3a3b5ad054549a
#
_cell.length_a   1.000
_cell.length_b   1.000
_cell.length_c   1.000
_cell.angle_alpha   90.00
_cell.angle_beta   90.00
_cell.angle_gamma   90.00
#
_symmetry.space_group_name_H-M   'P 1'
#
loop_
_entity.id
_entity.type
_entity.pdbx_description
1 polymer ?
#
loop_
_entity_poly.entity_id
_entity_poly.type
_entity_poly.pdbx_seq_one_letter_code
_entity_poly.pdbx_strand_id
1 'polypeptide(L)'
;MSASEPTSNARSGNWIANQPYLLLSITAMCWAGNAIVGRLAAGHIAPVTLSFLRWSLAFLIILPFAWKHLARDWAAIRSRLGLMIVLSITGIGAFNTLQYWALEHTQALNTLLLQSAAPLVVAVWSLILLGVRLTLAQAGGVLLSLCGVLVILLHGDLTTLENIDFNKGDLIFIVALVIFALYSVLSLKRPIIHALSFVAFTFGAGAACLIPLFIWELFARPLMAINTANMLTLAYVALFPSTLAYLCFNRGVQLIGANRAAPFFHVVPVFGTVMSIIFLGEHPQPFHFIGFALVLVGVFVASRKPAHAS
;
A
#
# COMPACT_ATOMS: atom_id res chain seq x y z
N MET A 1 -31.38 -44.25 -27.82
CA MET A 1 -30.25 -43.31 -27.82
C MET A 1 -30.55 -42.29 -26.71
N SER A 2 -29.95 -42.53 -25.56
CA SER A 2 -30.15 -41.72 -24.36
C SER A 2 -29.03 -40.68 -24.34
N ALA A 3 -29.38 -39.40 -24.44
CA ALA A 3 -28.45 -38.29 -24.31
C ALA A 3 -28.14 -38.09 -22.81
N SER A 4 -26.88 -38.37 -22.43
CA SER A 4 -26.37 -38.07 -21.09
C SER A 4 -26.20 -36.54 -20.92
N GLU A 5 -26.95 -35.96 -19.98
CA GLU A 5 -26.74 -34.60 -19.52
C GLU A 5 -25.33 -34.45 -18.92
N PRO A 6 -24.62 -33.35 -19.17
CA PRO A 6 -23.33 -33.10 -18.51
C PRO A 6 -23.56 -32.66 -17.07
N THR A 7 -22.98 -33.42 -16.15
CA THR A 7 -22.99 -33.21 -14.70
C THR A 7 -22.52 -31.80 -14.29
N SER A 8 -23.40 -31.07 -13.60
CA SER A 8 -23.22 -29.69 -13.13
C SER A 8 -22.38 -29.54 -11.84
N ASN A 9 -21.41 -30.42 -11.57
CA ASN A 9 -20.74 -30.47 -10.26
C ASN A 9 -19.34 -29.82 -10.17
N ALA A 10 -18.92 -29.00 -11.15
CA ALA A 10 -17.61 -28.34 -11.12
C ALA A 10 -17.62 -26.84 -10.78
N ARG A 11 -18.77 -26.26 -10.38
CA ARG A 11 -18.91 -24.79 -10.19
C ARG A 11 -18.84 -24.27 -8.77
N SER A 12 -18.86 -25.09 -7.73
CA SER A 12 -18.92 -24.60 -6.33
C SER A 12 -17.58 -24.22 -5.69
N GLY A 13 -16.43 -24.68 -6.24
CA GLY A 13 -15.10 -24.47 -5.64
C GLY A 13 -14.49 -23.07 -5.86
N ASN A 14 -15.02 -22.24 -6.76
CA ASN A 14 -14.35 -21.02 -7.22
C ASN A 14 -15.21 -19.74 -7.13
N TRP A 15 -16.34 -19.77 -6.42
CA TRP A 15 -17.22 -18.60 -6.40
C TRP A 15 -16.56 -17.35 -5.86
N ILE A 16 -15.92 -17.43 -4.69
CA ILE A 16 -15.21 -16.29 -4.06
C ILE A 16 -14.10 -15.76 -4.97
N ALA A 17 -13.32 -16.66 -5.58
CA ALA A 17 -12.20 -16.28 -6.46
C ALA A 17 -12.64 -15.57 -7.76
N ASN A 18 -13.94 -15.56 -8.06
CA ASN A 18 -14.52 -14.89 -9.23
C ASN A 18 -15.39 -13.67 -8.86
N GLN A 19 -15.33 -13.20 -7.60
CA GLN A 19 -16.03 -12.00 -7.12
C GLN A 19 -15.05 -10.81 -6.99
N PRO A 20 -14.80 -10.03 -8.05
CA PRO A 20 -13.75 -9.02 -8.07
C PRO A 20 -13.95 -7.94 -7.00
N TYR A 21 -15.19 -7.50 -6.81
CA TYR A 21 -15.50 -6.46 -5.83
C TYR A 21 -15.29 -6.93 -4.39
N LEU A 22 -15.64 -8.18 -4.09
CA LEU A 22 -15.36 -8.79 -2.78
C LEU A 22 -13.85 -8.91 -2.54
N LEU A 23 -13.10 -9.41 -3.52
CA LEU A 23 -11.64 -9.55 -3.42
C LEU A 23 -10.95 -8.20 -3.18
N LEU A 24 -11.36 -7.16 -3.91
CA LEU A 24 -10.81 -5.81 -3.75
C LEU A 24 -11.22 -5.17 -2.41
N SER A 25 -12.42 -5.44 -1.91
CA SER A 25 -12.86 -4.99 -0.58
C SER A 25 -12.06 -5.68 0.53
N ILE A 26 -11.81 -7.00 0.42
CA ILE A 26 -10.93 -7.74 1.34
C ILE A 26 -9.52 -7.15 1.32
N THR A 27 -9.00 -6.83 0.13
CA THR A 27 -7.68 -6.16 -0.01
C THR A 27 -7.65 -4.85 0.75
N ALA A 28 -8.64 -3.98 0.51
CA ALA A 28 -8.73 -2.67 1.16
C ALA A 28 -8.82 -2.79 2.70
N MET A 29 -9.61 -3.74 3.19
CA MET A 29 -9.75 -4.03 4.62
C MET A 29 -8.43 -4.53 5.21
N CYS A 30 -7.71 -5.43 4.54
CA CYS A 30 -6.42 -5.93 5.00
C CYS A 30 -5.36 -4.80 5.05
N TRP A 31 -5.35 -3.91 4.06
CA TRP A 31 -4.40 -2.78 4.05
C TRP A 31 -4.75 -1.71 5.08
N ALA A 32 -6.03 -1.46 5.32
CA ALA A 32 -6.48 -0.62 6.43
C ALA A 32 -6.03 -1.20 7.78
N GLY A 33 -6.27 -2.49 8.01
CA GLY A 33 -5.84 -3.20 9.20
C GLY A 33 -4.31 -3.22 9.38
N ASN A 34 -3.52 -3.12 8.30
CA ASN A 34 -2.07 -2.98 8.41
C ASN A 34 -1.64 -1.71 9.16
N ALA A 35 -2.31 -0.58 8.94
CA ALA A 35 -2.02 0.66 9.66
C ALA A 35 -2.42 0.53 11.14
N ILE A 36 -3.57 -0.09 11.42
CA ILE A 36 -4.05 -0.32 12.80
C ILE A 36 -3.06 -1.20 13.57
N VAL A 37 -2.72 -2.36 13.00
CA VAL A 37 -1.79 -3.30 13.64
C VAL A 37 -0.38 -2.70 13.73
N GLY A 38 0.06 -1.93 12.72
CA GLY A 38 1.30 -1.16 12.78
C GLY A 38 1.33 -0.15 13.92
N ARG A 39 0.20 0.51 14.22
CA ARG A 39 0.08 1.43 15.37
C ARG A 39 0.10 0.67 16.71
N LEU A 40 -0.57 -0.48 16.78
CA LEU A 40 -0.52 -1.34 17.97
C LEU A 40 0.88 -1.93 18.21
N ALA A 41 1.66 -2.16 17.15
CA ALA A 41 3.03 -2.64 17.24
C ALA A 41 4.03 -1.56 17.70
N ALA A 42 3.66 -0.28 17.58
CA ALA A 42 4.52 0.84 17.94
C ALA A 42 4.98 0.77 19.39
N GLY A 43 6.30 0.89 19.63
CA GLY A 43 6.91 0.73 20.95
C GLY A 43 7.10 -0.72 21.41
N HIS A 44 6.55 -1.72 20.71
CA HIS A 44 6.69 -3.15 21.03
C HIS A 44 7.58 -3.90 20.03
N ILE A 45 7.50 -3.54 18.76
CA ILE A 45 8.30 -4.13 17.69
C ILE A 45 8.92 -2.97 16.90
N ALA A 46 10.24 -2.96 16.80
CA ALA A 46 10.95 -1.93 16.05
C ALA A 46 10.57 -1.96 14.54
N PRO A 47 10.43 -0.81 13.85
CA PRO A 47 9.87 -0.70 12.51
C PRO A 47 10.57 -1.52 11.44
N VAL A 48 11.92 -1.56 11.46
CA VAL A 48 12.70 -2.34 10.50
C VAL A 48 12.53 -3.84 10.79
N THR A 49 12.56 -4.23 12.05
CA THR A 49 12.31 -5.61 12.50
C THR A 49 10.93 -6.09 12.05
N LEU A 50 9.89 -5.28 12.27
CA LEU A 50 8.53 -5.61 11.84
C LEU A 50 8.45 -5.78 10.31
N SER A 51 9.03 -4.85 9.55
CA SER A 51 9.07 -4.93 8.09
C SER A 51 9.87 -6.14 7.59
N PHE A 52 11.06 -6.37 8.12
CA PHE A 52 11.92 -7.48 7.71
C PHE A 52 11.25 -8.83 7.94
N LEU A 53 10.75 -9.06 9.16
CA LEU A 53 10.07 -10.31 9.51
C LEU A 53 8.78 -10.51 8.70
N ARG A 54 7.98 -9.45 8.54
CA ARG A 54 6.78 -9.47 7.70
C ARG A 54 7.06 -9.98 6.30
N TRP A 55 8.04 -9.37 5.62
CA TRP A 55 8.31 -9.68 4.22
C TRP A 55 9.07 -11.00 4.04
N SER A 56 9.90 -11.37 5.01
CA SER A 56 10.54 -12.70 5.06
C SER A 56 9.49 -13.81 5.20
N LEU A 57 8.56 -13.67 6.14
CA LEU A 57 7.47 -14.62 6.33
C LEU A 57 6.54 -14.66 5.12
N ALA A 58 6.14 -13.52 4.56
CA ALA A 58 5.30 -13.45 3.38
C ALA A 58 5.98 -14.11 2.16
N PHE A 59 7.30 -13.91 1.99
CA PHE A 59 8.09 -14.59 0.97
C PHE A 59 8.07 -16.11 1.16
N LEU A 60 8.33 -16.60 2.37
CA LEU A 60 8.32 -18.02 2.67
C LEU A 60 6.95 -18.67 2.43
N ILE A 61 5.86 -17.96 2.75
CA ILE A 61 4.49 -18.43 2.51
C ILE A 61 4.17 -18.51 1.02
N ILE A 62 4.58 -17.51 0.21
CA ILE A 62 4.24 -17.46 -1.21
C ILE A 62 5.16 -18.33 -2.08
N LEU A 63 6.38 -18.57 -1.63
CA LEU A 63 7.43 -19.25 -2.41
C LEU A 63 7.03 -20.63 -2.94
N PRO A 64 6.38 -21.53 -2.18
CA PRO A 64 5.95 -22.84 -2.68
C PRO A 64 4.99 -22.73 -3.88
N PHE A 65 4.14 -21.69 -3.90
CA PHE A 65 3.19 -21.45 -4.98
C PHE A 65 3.83 -20.73 -6.17
N ALA A 66 4.84 -19.91 -5.90
CA ALA A 66 5.50 -19.07 -6.90
C ALA A 66 6.70 -19.75 -7.59
N TRP A 67 7.28 -20.77 -6.99
CA TRP A 67 8.56 -21.37 -7.40
C TRP A 67 8.64 -21.72 -8.89
N LYS A 68 7.64 -22.42 -9.42
CA LYS A 68 7.61 -22.82 -10.84
C LYS A 68 7.49 -21.62 -11.78
N HIS A 69 6.69 -20.63 -11.38
CA HIS A 69 6.52 -19.39 -12.14
C HIS A 69 7.79 -18.56 -12.11
N LEU A 70 8.41 -18.43 -10.93
CA LEU A 70 9.64 -17.67 -10.73
C LEU A 70 10.80 -18.27 -11.56
N ALA A 71 10.95 -19.60 -11.57
CA ALA A 71 11.96 -20.27 -12.37
C ALA A 71 11.77 -20.02 -13.88
N ARG A 72 10.52 -20.09 -14.37
CA ARG A 72 10.18 -19.83 -15.77
C ARG A 72 10.43 -18.38 -16.18
N ASP A 73 10.10 -17.43 -15.30
CA ASP A 73 10.16 -16.01 -15.59
C ASP A 73 11.54 -15.41 -15.28
N TRP A 74 12.49 -16.21 -14.76
CA TRP A 74 13.80 -15.76 -14.30
C TRP A 74 14.61 -14.98 -15.33
N ALA A 75 14.60 -15.41 -16.60
CA ALA A 75 15.28 -14.72 -17.68
C ALA A 75 14.75 -13.29 -17.88
N ALA A 76 13.42 -13.10 -17.82
CA ALA A 76 12.77 -11.80 -17.91
C ALA A 76 13.07 -10.90 -16.68
N ILE A 77 13.11 -11.49 -15.50
CA ILE A 77 13.49 -10.78 -14.25
C ILE A 77 14.95 -10.31 -14.35
N ARG A 78 15.86 -11.21 -14.75
CA ARG A 78 17.29 -10.91 -14.85
C ARG A 78 17.58 -9.82 -15.88
N SER A 79 16.85 -9.78 -16.99
CA SER A 79 17.01 -8.75 -18.03
C SER A 79 16.68 -7.33 -17.54
N ARG A 80 15.90 -7.21 -16.45
CA ARG A 80 15.51 -5.95 -15.81
C ARG A 80 15.82 -5.94 -14.32
N LEU A 81 16.87 -6.64 -13.90
CA LEU A 81 17.17 -6.89 -12.49
C LEU A 81 17.29 -5.58 -11.67
N GLY A 82 17.96 -4.56 -12.20
CA GLY A 82 18.07 -3.27 -11.52
C GLY A 82 16.71 -2.63 -11.23
N LEU A 83 15.79 -2.64 -12.21
CA LEU A 83 14.43 -2.14 -12.01
C LEU A 83 13.67 -2.98 -10.96
N MET A 84 13.79 -4.31 -11.03
CA MET A 84 13.12 -5.21 -10.09
C MET A 84 13.62 -5.01 -8.65
N ILE A 85 14.93 -4.76 -8.45
CA ILE A 85 15.50 -4.42 -7.13
C ILE A 85 14.97 -3.06 -6.66
N VAL A 86 14.94 -2.03 -7.51
CA VAL A 86 14.39 -0.72 -7.16
C VAL A 86 12.93 -0.84 -6.75
N LEU A 87 12.13 -1.64 -7.48
CA LEU A 87 10.73 -1.91 -7.12
C LEU A 87 10.61 -2.64 -5.77
N SER A 88 11.53 -3.56 -5.48
CA SER A 88 11.56 -4.27 -4.19
C SER A 88 11.90 -3.33 -3.04
N ILE A 89 12.89 -2.45 -3.23
CA ILE A 89 13.27 -1.48 -2.21
C ILE A 89 12.15 -0.47 -1.99
N THR A 90 11.62 0.14 -3.04
CA THR A 90 10.66 1.24 -2.91
C THR A 90 9.26 0.78 -2.49
N GLY A 91 8.76 -0.29 -3.08
CA GLY A 91 7.38 -0.76 -2.81
C GLY A 91 7.25 -1.68 -1.60
N ILE A 92 8.29 -2.43 -1.29
CA ILE A 92 8.27 -3.45 -0.23
C ILE A 92 9.08 -2.98 0.99
N GLY A 93 10.36 -2.73 0.81
CA GLY A 93 11.27 -2.38 1.91
C GLY A 93 10.97 -1.01 2.50
N ALA A 94 11.21 0.06 1.74
CA ALA A 94 11.21 1.43 2.26
C ALA A 94 9.81 1.91 2.66
N PHE A 95 8.81 1.76 1.79
CA PHE A 95 7.44 2.26 2.06
C PHE A 95 6.90 1.73 3.38
N ASN A 96 6.90 0.42 3.57
CA ASN A 96 6.31 -0.17 4.76
C ASN A 96 7.13 0.09 6.03
N THR A 97 8.46 0.11 5.93
CA THR A 97 9.33 0.44 7.06
C THR A 97 9.09 1.88 7.53
N LEU A 98 9.04 2.83 6.59
CA LEU A 98 8.73 4.23 6.90
C LEU A 98 7.30 4.41 7.43
N GLN A 99 6.33 3.64 6.91
CA GLN A 99 4.97 3.65 7.45
C GLN A 99 4.95 3.20 8.91
N TYR A 100 5.62 2.11 9.27
CA TYR A 100 5.69 1.66 10.65
C TYR A 100 6.46 2.64 11.54
N TRP A 101 7.52 3.24 11.02
CA TRP A 101 8.23 4.28 11.75
C TRP A 101 7.39 5.55 11.97
N ALA A 102 6.62 5.95 10.97
CA ALA A 102 5.66 7.05 11.11
C ALA A 102 4.64 6.76 12.22
N LEU A 103 4.11 5.53 12.26
CA LEU A 103 3.11 5.10 13.24
C LEU A 103 3.63 5.07 14.70
N GLU A 104 4.94 5.11 14.93
CA GLU A 104 5.50 5.36 16.27
C GLU A 104 5.22 6.80 16.76
N HIS A 105 5.03 7.75 15.83
CA HIS A 105 4.97 9.19 16.12
C HIS A 105 3.65 9.86 15.74
N THR A 106 2.77 9.19 15.00
CA THR A 106 1.47 9.74 14.59
C THR A 106 0.34 8.73 14.74
N GLN A 107 -0.90 9.19 14.57
CA GLN A 107 -2.10 8.34 14.59
C GLN A 107 -2.23 7.52 13.29
N ALA A 108 -2.87 6.36 13.40
CA ALA A 108 -3.18 5.56 12.22
C ALA A 108 -4.16 6.30 11.29
N LEU A 109 -5.10 7.03 11.86
CA LEU A 109 -6.06 7.86 11.12
C LEU A 109 -5.35 8.86 10.19
N ASN A 110 -4.34 9.59 10.68
CA ASN A 110 -3.58 10.54 9.88
C ASN A 110 -2.92 9.86 8.67
N THR A 111 -2.22 8.74 8.91
CA THR A 111 -1.53 8.02 7.82
C THR A 111 -2.51 7.48 6.77
N LEU A 112 -3.68 6.97 7.19
CA LEU A 112 -4.73 6.47 6.30
C LEU A 112 -5.33 7.58 5.44
N LEU A 113 -5.57 8.76 6.02
CA LEU A 113 -6.10 9.90 5.28
C LEU A 113 -5.07 10.52 4.34
N LEU A 114 -3.81 10.67 4.79
CA LEU A 114 -2.70 11.14 3.95
C LEU A 114 -2.44 10.20 2.76
N GLN A 115 -2.62 8.89 2.95
CA GLN A 115 -2.46 7.91 1.87
C GLN A 115 -3.44 8.15 0.70
N SER A 116 -4.57 8.78 0.94
CA SER A 116 -5.53 9.16 -0.10
C SER A 116 -4.96 10.14 -1.13
N ALA A 117 -3.89 10.86 -0.77
CA ALA A 117 -3.17 11.75 -1.69
C ALA A 117 -2.15 11.02 -2.59
N ALA A 118 -1.99 9.70 -2.46
CA ALA A 118 -1.06 8.92 -3.30
C ALA A 118 -1.25 9.18 -4.81
N PRO A 119 -2.47 9.22 -5.38
CA PRO A 119 -2.66 9.48 -6.81
C PRO A 119 -2.08 10.81 -7.27
N LEU A 120 -2.07 11.81 -6.39
CA LEU A 120 -1.49 13.11 -6.66
C LEU A 120 0.03 13.01 -6.86
N VAL A 121 0.72 12.35 -5.92
CA VAL A 121 2.18 12.18 -6.00
C VAL A 121 2.55 11.28 -7.17
N VAL A 122 1.72 10.29 -7.50
CA VAL A 122 1.84 9.46 -8.71
C VAL A 122 1.74 10.33 -9.97
N ALA A 123 0.83 11.31 -10.03
CA ALA A 123 0.70 12.20 -11.17
C ALA A 123 1.97 13.08 -11.35
N VAL A 124 2.55 13.58 -10.26
CA VAL A 124 3.82 14.34 -10.27
C VAL A 124 4.96 13.47 -10.79
N TRP A 125 5.13 12.25 -10.28
CA TRP A 125 6.16 11.33 -10.80
C TRP A 125 5.93 10.94 -12.26
N SER A 126 4.67 10.79 -12.69
CA SER A 126 4.32 10.50 -14.09
C SER A 126 4.70 11.66 -15.01
N LEU A 127 4.54 12.90 -14.57
CA LEU A 127 5.01 14.08 -15.29
C LEU A 127 6.54 14.06 -15.43
N ILE A 128 7.26 13.81 -14.33
CA ILE A 128 8.74 13.87 -14.30
C ILE A 128 9.36 12.70 -15.09
N LEU A 129 8.87 11.46 -14.92
CA LEU A 129 9.51 10.25 -15.45
C LEU A 129 8.96 9.79 -16.80
N LEU A 130 7.74 10.17 -17.14
CA LEU A 130 7.05 9.74 -18.35
C LEU A 130 6.70 10.90 -19.26
N GLY A 131 6.94 12.16 -18.85
CA GLY A 131 6.63 13.36 -19.63
C GLY A 131 5.11 13.59 -19.83
N VAL A 132 4.26 12.97 -19.02
CA VAL A 132 2.80 13.12 -19.10
C VAL A 132 2.44 14.52 -18.62
N ARG A 133 2.00 15.39 -19.54
CA ARG A 133 1.60 16.77 -19.23
C ARG A 133 0.25 16.78 -18.51
N LEU A 134 0.18 17.54 -17.43
CA LEU A 134 -1.08 17.78 -16.73
C LEU A 134 -1.89 18.87 -17.46
N THR A 135 -3.19 18.65 -17.60
CA THR A 135 -4.10 19.73 -18.01
C THR A 135 -4.30 20.73 -16.87
N LEU A 136 -4.79 21.93 -17.17
CA LEU A 136 -5.11 22.93 -16.14
C LEU A 136 -6.08 22.39 -15.08
N ALA A 137 -7.08 21.60 -15.49
CA ALA A 137 -8.01 20.95 -14.56
C ALA A 137 -7.29 19.94 -13.64
N GLN A 138 -6.38 19.15 -14.21
CA GLN A 138 -5.57 18.21 -13.43
C GLN A 138 -4.64 18.95 -12.46
N ALA A 139 -3.98 20.04 -12.92
CA ALA A 139 -3.15 20.86 -12.04
C ALA A 139 -3.96 21.50 -10.89
N GLY A 140 -5.17 22.00 -11.18
CA GLY A 140 -6.10 22.51 -10.17
C GLY A 140 -6.53 21.44 -9.18
N GLY A 141 -6.82 20.21 -9.65
CA GLY A 141 -7.10 19.05 -8.77
C GLY A 141 -5.92 18.68 -7.87
N VAL A 142 -4.70 18.74 -8.42
CA VAL A 142 -3.45 18.56 -7.67
C VAL A 142 -3.33 19.58 -6.53
N LEU A 143 -3.51 20.86 -6.84
CA LEU A 143 -3.44 21.93 -5.83
C LEU A 143 -4.52 21.79 -4.74
N LEU A 144 -5.74 21.44 -5.13
CA LEU A 144 -6.84 21.23 -4.18
C LEU A 144 -6.53 20.06 -3.23
N SER A 145 -5.97 18.96 -3.77
CA SER A 145 -5.55 17.82 -2.95
C SER A 145 -4.40 18.19 -2.01
N LEU A 146 -3.43 19.01 -2.45
CA LEU A 146 -2.37 19.53 -1.58
C LEU A 146 -2.92 20.39 -0.43
N CYS A 147 -3.93 21.24 -0.70
CA CYS A 147 -4.62 21.96 0.36
C CYS A 147 -5.24 21.00 1.39
N GLY A 148 -5.86 19.90 0.93
CA GLY A 148 -6.40 18.88 1.83
C GLY A 148 -5.33 18.20 2.71
N VAL A 149 -4.18 17.87 2.12
CA VAL A 149 -3.02 17.33 2.86
C VAL A 149 -2.53 18.35 3.91
N LEU A 150 -2.41 19.62 3.55
CA LEU A 150 -2.00 20.67 4.47
C LEU A 150 -2.99 20.84 5.63
N VAL A 151 -4.30 20.79 5.38
CA VAL A 151 -5.31 20.83 6.45
C VAL A 151 -5.13 19.68 7.45
N ILE A 152 -4.81 18.47 6.99
CA ILE A 152 -4.55 17.32 7.86
C ILE A 152 -3.26 17.53 8.65
N LEU A 153 -2.17 17.95 7.98
CA LEU A 153 -0.86 18.15 8.60
C LEU A 153 -0.84 19.23 9.66
N LEU A 154 -1.59 20.31 9.42
CA LEU A 154 -1.69 21.44 10.33
C LEU A 154 -2.76 21.24 11.42
N HIS A 155 -3.40 20.05 11.43
CA HIS A 155 -4.51 19.77 12.35
C HIS A 155 -5.63 20.84 12.31
N GLY A 156 -5.78 21.51 11.16
CA GLY A 156 -6.73 22.62 10.96
C GLY A 156 -6.30 23.95 11.59
N ASP A 157 -5.10 24.03 12.15
CA ASP A 157 -4.57 25.24 12.83
C ASP A 157 -3.39 25.83 12.05
N LEU A 158 -3.60 27.01 11.47
CA LEU A 158 -2.58 27.72 10.70
C LEU A 158 -1.42 28.26 11.56
N THR A 159 -1.61 28.38 12.89
CA THR A 159 -0.53 28.82 13.79
C THR A 159 0.61 27.79 13.88
N THR A 160 0.32 26.53 13.54
CA THR A 160 1.32 25.47 13.41
C THR A 160 2.38 25.82 12.35
N LEU A 161 2.03 26.58 11.30
CA LEU A 161 2.98 27.07 10.30
C LEU A 161 3.96 28.10 10.86
N GLU A 162 3.49 28.96 11.76
CA GLU A 162 4.32 30.00 12.37
C GLU A 162 5.37 29.41 13.32
N ASN A 163 5.02 28.31 13.97
CA ASN A 163 5.88 27.63 14.94
C ASN A 163 6.70 26.48 14.32
N ILE A 164 6.47 26.14 13.04
CA ILE A 164 7.11 25.00 12.33
C ILE A 164 7.02 23.68 13.14
N ASP A 165 5.89 23.49 13.82
CA ASP A 165 5.67 22.31 14.69
C ASP A 165 4.87 21.22 13.94
N PHE A 166 5.47 20.68 12.90
CA PHE A 166 4.89 19.54 12.17
C PHE A 166 5.10 18.23 12.93
N ASN A 167 4.08 17.40 12.96
CA ASN A 167 4.20 16.06 13.51
C ASN A 167 5.25 15.26 12.73
N LYS A 168 6.29 14.80 13.43
CA LYS A 168 7.39 14.01 12.82
C LYS A 168 6.89 12.76 12.09
N GLY A 169 5.87 12.09 12.63
CA GLY A 169 5.29 10.89 12.02
C GLY A 169 4.62 11.19 10.70
N ASP A 170 3.86 12.28 10.61
CA ASP A 170 3.19 12.69 9.38
C ASP A 170 4.21 13.03 8.28
N LEU A 171 5.31 13.70 8.62
CA LEU A 171 6.39 13.99 7.67
C LEU A 171 7.08 12.70 7.17
N ILE A 172 7.38 11.76 8.07
CA ILE A 172 7.95 10.46 7.70
C ILE A 172 6.98 9.72 6.76
N PHE A 173 5.67 9.78 7.03
CA PHE A 173 4.69 9.13 6.18
C PHE A 173 4.56 9.78 4.79
N ILE A 174 4.71 11.10 4.68
CA ILE A 174 4.76 11.79 3.38
C ILE A 174 5.96 11.30 2.56
N VAL A 175 7.14 11.15 3.18
CA VAL A 175 8.31 10.57 2.50
C VAL A 175 8.00 9.14 2.03
N ALA A 176 7.36 8.32 2.87
CA ALA A 176 6.91 6.99 2.48
C ALA A 176 5.98 7.04 1.26
N LEU A 177 5.01 7.96 1.25
CA LEU A 177 4.07 8.15 0.16
C LEU A 177 4.74 8.55 -1.15
N VAL A 178 5.74 9.45 -1.10
CA VAL A 178 6.56 9.85 -2.26
C VAL A 178 7.30 8.64 -2.84
N ILE A 179 7.88 7.79 -1.99
CA ILE A 179 8.57 6.56 -2.40
C ILE A 179 7.57 5.55 -3.00
N PHE A 180 6.39 5.37 -2.40
CA PHE A 180 5.36 4.49 -2.92
C PHE A 180 4.82 4.96 -4.29
N ALA A 181 4.66 6.25 -4.47
CA ALA A 181 4.25 6.83 -5.74
C ALA A 181 5.33 6.62 -6.82
N LEU A 182 6.61 6.73 -6.48
CA LEU A 182 7.73 6.38 -7.37
C LEU A 182 7.65 4.90 -7.78
N TYR A 183 7.47 3.99 -6.80
CA TYR A 183 7.24 2.56 -7.06
C TYR A 183 6.08 2.35 -8.04
N SER A 184 4.96 3.05 -7.83
CA SER A 184 3.76 2.90 -8.66
C SER A 184 4.04 3.25 -10.12
N VAL A 185 4.75 4.35 -10.38
CA VAL A 185 5.10 4.79 -11.75
C VAL A 185 6.15 3.85 -12.37
N LEU A 186 7.19 3.48 -11.63
CA LEU A 186 8.21 2.56 -12.12
C LEU A 186 7.64 1.16 -12.40
N SER A 187 6.62 0.73 -11.67
CA SER A 187 5.96 -0.57 -11.88
C SER A 187 5.32 -0.72 -13.25
N LEU A 188 5.00 0.40 -13.94
CA LEU A 188 4.52 0.39 -15.31
C LEU A 188 5.58 -0.11 -16.32
N LYS A 189 6.87 -0.01 -15.95
CA LYS A 189 8.01 -0.46 -16.77
C LYS A 189 8.50 -1.86 -16.42
N ARG A 190 7.82 -2.57 -15.49
CA ARG A 190 8.20 -3.91 -15.08
C ARG A 190 8.12 -4.91 -16.23
N PRO A 191 8.91 -5.99 -16.24
CA PRO A 191 8.77 -7.05 -17.23
C PRO A 191 7.40 -7.72 -17.14
N ILE A 192 6.92 -8.22 -18.27
CA ILE A 192 5.66 -8.99 -18.36
C ILE A 192 5.96 -10.40 -17.85
N ILE A 193 5.64 -10.62 -16.57
CA ILE A 193 5.86 -11.89 -15.85
C ILE A 193 4.60 -12.27 -15.08
N HIS A 194 4.54 -13.51 -14.63
CA HIS A 194 3.42 -13.97 -13.80
C HIS A 194 3.33 -13.17 -12.50
N ALA A 195 2.11 -12.88 -12.02
CA ALA A 195 1.89 -12.09 -10.81
C ALA A 195 2.59 -12.69 -9.56
N LEU A 196 2.56 -14.04 -9.43
CA LEU A 196 3.25 -14.72 -8.33
C LEU A 196 4.78 -14.57 -8.43
N SER A 197 5.36 -14.56 -9.64
CA SER A 197 6.79 -14.32 -9.84
C SER A 197 7.19 -12.92 -9.39
N PHE A 198 6.37 -11.91 -9.75
CA PHE A 198 6.60 -10.53 -9.34
C PHE A 198 6.53 -10.38 -7.81
N VAL A 199 5.47 -10.92 -7.19
CA VAL A 199 5.26 -10.83 -5.74
C VAL A 199 6.37 -11.57 -4.98
N ALA A 200 6.70 -12.81 -5.35
CA ALA A 200 7.75 -13.58 -4.69
C ALA A 200 9.11 -12.91 -4.80
N PHE A 201 9.48 -12.44 -6.01
CA PHE A 201 10.74 -11.74 -6.19
C PHE A 201 10.81 -10.47 -5.35
N THR A 202 9.78 -9.62 -5.41
CA THR A 202 9.77 -8.34 -4.69
C THR A 202 9.75 -8.52 -3.17
N PHE A 203 9.05 -9.51 -2.65
CA PHE A 203 9.06 -9.83 -1.21
C PHE A 203 10.44 -10.31 -0.76
N GLY A 204 11.02 -11.30 -1.47
CA GLY A 204 12.34 -11.84 -1.12
C GLY A 204 13.46 -10.82 -1.26
N ALA A 205 13.51 -10.09 -2.38
CA ALA A 205 14.52 -9.06 -2.60
C ALA A 205 14.31 -7.86 -1.65
N GLY A 206 13.06 -7.46 -1.36
CA GLY A 206 12.76 -6.40 -0.40
C GLY A 206 13.19 -6.78 1.01
N ALA A 207 12.90 -8.01 1.45
CA ALA A 207 13.40 -8.52 2.72
C ALA A 207 14.94 -8.56 2.77
N ALA A 208 15.58 -9.06 1.71
CA ALA A 208 17.04 -9.12 1.64
C ALA A 208 17.68 -7.72 1.73
N CYS A 209 17.10 -6.72 1.08
CA CYS A 209 17.56 -5.33 1.16
C CYS A 209 17.40 -4.73 2.56
N LEU A 210 16.50 -5.24 3.38
CA LEU A 210 16.33 -4.79 4.77
C LEU A 210 17.34 -5.42 5.75
N ILE A 211 18.07 -6.49 5.37
CA ILE A 211 19.00 -7.19 6.27
C ILE A 211 20.00 -6.24 6.92
N PRO A 212 20.70 -5.33 6.21
CA PRO A 212 21.67 -4.45 6.84
C PRO A 212 21.03 -3.53 7.89
N LEU A 213 19.84 -2.98 7.58
CA LEU A 213 19.09 -2.12 8.50
C LEU A 213 18.55 -2.92 9.69
N PHE A 214 18.09 -4.15 9.46
CA PHE A 214 17.65 -5.05 10.53
C PHE A 214 18.79 -5.37 11.49
N ILE A 215 19.98 -5.72 10.97
CA ILE A 215 21.17 -5.97 11.80
C ILE A 215 21.52 -4.73 12.62
N TRP A 216 21.54 -3.56 11.98
CA TRP A 216 21.79 -2.28 12.68
C TRP A 216 20.76 -2.04 13.81
N GLU A 217 19.46 -2.29 13.53
CA GLU A 217 18.38 -2.07 14.51
C GLU A 217 18.50 -3.01 15.72
N LEU A 218 19.00 -4.25 15.54
CA LEU A 218 19.25 -5.19 16.64
C LEU A 218 20.26 -4.66 17.67
N PHE A 219 21.20 -3.80 17.25
CA PHE A 219 22.17 -3.14 18.14
C PHE A 219 21.68 -1.79 18.67
N ALA A 220 20.76 -1.14 17.96
CA ALA A 220 20.30 0.21 18.29
C ALA A 220 19.03 0.23 19.16
N ARG A 221 18.25 -0.85 19.17
CA ARG A 221 16.97 -0.95 19.90
C ARG A 221 16.86 -2.27 20.66
N PRO A 222 16.04 -2.31 21.74
CA PRO A 222 15.74 -3.57 22.42
C PRO A 222 15.15 -4.60 21.46
N LEU A 223 15.52 -5.86 21.66
CA LEU A 223 14.94 -6.98 20.91
C LEU A 223 13.44 -7.07 21.20
N MET A 224 12.69 -7.42 20.16
CA MET A 224 11.27 -7.70 20.27
C MET A 224 11.01 -8.83 21.27
N ALA A 225 10.13 -8.60 22.25
CA ALA A 225 9.71 -9.66 23.15
C ALA A 225 8.94 -10.77 22.42
N ILE A 226 9.30 -12.02 22.69
CA ILE A 226 8.58 -13.18 22.15
C ILE A 226 7.37 -13.43 23.06
N ASN A 227 6.24 -12.81 22.73
CA ASN A 227 4.97 -12.97 23.41
C ASN A 227 3.83 -13.17 22.40
N THR A 228 2.67 -13.59 22.87
CA THR A 228 1.52 -13.89 22.02
C THR A 228 1.10 -12.69 21.17
N ALA A 229 1.10 -11.47 21.71
CA ALA A 229 0.68 -10.27 21.00
C ALA A 229 1.62 -9.96 19.81
N ASN A 230 2.93 -10.00 20.02
CA ASN A 230 3.92 -9.77 18.98
C ASN A 230 3.90 -10.87 17.90
N MET A 231 3.69 -12.14 18.29
CA MET A 231 3.57 -13.25 17.35
C MET A 231 2.28 -13.14 16.51
N LEU A 232 1.15 -12.75 17.11
CA LEU A 232 -0.09 -12.50 16.39
C LEU A 232 0.05 -11.31 15.44
N THR A 233 0.72 -10.24 15.86
CA THR A 233 1.04 -9.09 15.02
C THR A 233 1.82 -9.52 13.77
N LEU A 234 2.91 -10.28 13.94
CA LEU A 234 3.72 -10.79 12.83
C LEU A 234 2.92 -11.72 11.91
N ALA A 235 2.16 -12.64 12.49
CA ALA A 235 1.30 -13.54 11.72
C ALA A 235 0.27 -12.75 10.91
N TYR A 236 -0.39 -11.77 11.53
CA TYR A 236 -1.35 -10.92 10.86
C TYR A 236 -0.73 -10.17 9.68
N VAL A 237 0.37 -9.43 9.89
CA VAL A 237 0.96 -8.60 8.83
C VAL A 237 1.55 -9.42 7.69
N ALA A 238 2.02 -10.65 7.96
CA ALA A 238 2.52 -11.55 6.92
C ALA A 238 1.39 -12.22 6.12
N LEU A 239 0.32 -12.66 6.79
CA LEU A 239 -0.77 -13.40 6.14
C LEU A 239 -1.75 -12.47 5.45
N PHE A 240 -2.29 -11.45 6.15
CA PHE A 240 -3.41 -10.66 5.66
C PHE A 240 -2.98 -9.53 4.71
N PRO A 241 -2.29 -8.45 5.15
CA PRO A 241 -1.97 -7.33 4.25
C PRO A 241 -0.86 -7.64 3.25
N SER A 242 -0.05 -8.69 3.47
CA SER A 242 0.99 -9.10 2.53
C SER A 242 0.50 -10.21 1.60
N THR A 243 0.22 -11.40 2.10
CA THR A 243 -0.09 -12.54 1.24
C THR A 243 -1.51 -12.48 0.68
N LEU A 244 -2.52 -12.46 1.55
CA LEU A 244 -3.93 -12.48 1.14
C LEU A 244 -4.31 -11.26 0.30
N ALA A 245 -3.96 -10.06 0.78
CA ALA A 245 -4.31 -8.82 0.07
C ALA A 245 -3.71 -8.77 -1.33
N TYR A 246 -2.43 -9.15 -1.50
CA TYR A 246 -1.80 -9.15 -2.83
C TYR A 246 -2.40 -10.22 -3.76
N LEU A 247 -2.77 -11.40 -3.26
CA LEU A 247 -3.46 -12.41 -4.05
C LEU A 247 -4.85 -11.94 -4.48
N CYS A 248 -5.63 -11.40 -3.55
CA CYS A 248 -6.95 -10.84 -3.82
C CYS A 248 -6.89 -9.67 -4.80
N PHE A 249 -5.96 -8.73 -4.59
CA PHE A 249 -5.77 -7.59 -5.47
C PHE A 249 -5.41 -8.00 -6.90
N ASN A 250 -4.40 -8.85 -7.06
CA ASN A 250 -3.99 -9.32 -8.38
C ASN A 250 -5.13 -10.05 -9.10
N ARG A 251 -5.89 -10.88 -8.39
CA ARG A 251 -7.04 -11.58 -8.96
C ARG A 251 -8.17 -10.60 -9.31
N GLY A 252 -8.49 -9.66 -8.44
CA GLY A 252 -9.48 -8.61 -8.72
C GLY A 252 -9.12 -7.80 -9.97
N VAL A 253 -7.85 -7.37 -10.07
CA VAL A 253 -7.35 -6.65 -11.25
C VAL A 253 -7.41 -7.51 -12.52
N GLN A 254 -7.11 -8.81 -12.45
CA GLN A 254 -7.26 -9.72 -13.60
C GLN A 254 -8.71 -9.81 -14.08
N LEU A 255 -9.68 -9.78 -13.18
CA LEU A 255 -11.10 -9.94 -13.51
C LEU A 255 -11.73 -8.68 -14.12
N ILE A 256 -11.41 -7.48 -13.60
CA ILE A 256 -12.09 -6.24 -14.00
C ILE A 256 -11.17 -5.14 -14.57
N GLY A 257 -9.87 -5.41 -14.61
CA GLY A 257 -8.86 -4.46 -15.08
C GLY A 257 -8.44 -3.44 -14.02
N ALA A 258 -7.23 -2.88 -14.20
CA ALA A 258 -6.63 -1.93 -13.24
C ALA A 258 -7.48 -0.65 -13.06
N ASN A 259 -8.08 -0.14 -14.12
CA ASN A 259 -8.88 1.10 -14.05
C ASN A 259 -10.11 0.97 -13.17
N ARG A 260 -10.76 -0.21 -13.15
CA ARG A 260 -11.93 -0.48 -12.29
C ARG A 260 -11.53 -0.90 -10.88
N ALA A 261 -10.32 -1.40 -10.69
CA ALA A 261 -9.78 -1.76 -9.38
C ALA A 261 -9.24 -0.53 -8.62
N ALA A 262 -8.73 0.49 -9.32
CA ALA A 262 -8.13 1.68 -8.71
C ALA A 262 -9.03 2.41 -7.69
N PRO A 263 -10.35 2.59 -7.88
CA PRO A 263 -11.20 3.23 -6.87
C PRO A 263 -11.21 2.55 -5.50
N PHE A 264 -10.87 1.25 -5.42
CA PHE A 264 -10.81 0.52 -4.14
C PHE A 264 -9.70 1.01 -3.21
N PHE A 265 -8.66 1.68 -3.73
CA PHE A 265 -7.68 2.36 -2.87
C PHE A 265 -8.31 3.45 -1.99
N HIS A 266 -9.38 4.10 -2.45
CA HIS A 266 -10.12 5.09 -1.66
C HIS A 266 -11.02 4.47 -0.58
N VAL A 267 -11.27 3.16 -0.66
CA VAL A 267 -12.02 2.44 0.38
C VAL A 267 -11.13 2.12 1.59
N VAL A 268 -9.79 2.07 1.40
CA VAL A 268 -8.83 1.82 2.49
C VAL A 268 -8.98 2.83 3.65
N PRO A 269 -8.99 4.16 3.42
CA PRO A 269 -9.21 5.13 4.48
C PRO A 269 -10.58 4.99 5.17
N VAL A 270 -11.63 4.57 4.45
CA VAL A 270 -12.95 4.35 5.02
C VAL A 270 -12.92 3.21 6.04
N PHE A 271 -12.42 2.03 5.64
CA PHE A 271 -12.23 0.92 6.57
C PHE A 271 -11.28 1.30 7.70
N GLY A 272 -10.20 2.00 7.37
CA GLY A 272 -9.19 2.42 8.33
C GLY A 272 -9.73 3.36 9.40
N THR A 273 -10.53 4.36 9.02
CA THR A 273 -11.19 5.26 9.97
C THR A 273 -12.11 4.50 10.93
N VAL A 274 -12.94 3.59 10.41
CA VAL A 274 -13.81 2.77 11.26
C VAL A 274 -12.97 1.89 12.21
N MET A 275 -11.92 1.27 11.70
CA MET A 275 -11.05 0.42 12.50
C MET A 275 -10.25 1.23 13.54
N SER A 276 -9.77 2.46 13.21
CA SER A 276 -9.03 3.28 14.16
C SER A 276 -9.89 3.73 15.33
N ILE A 277 -11.16 4.07 15.08
CA ILE A 277 -12.12 4.38 16.14
C ILE A 277 -12.35 3.15 17.03
N ILE A 278 -12.61 1.98 16.44
CA ILE A 278 -12.99 0.78 17.20
C ILE A 278 -11.82 0.19 17.99
N PHE A 279 -10.65 0.06 17.35
CA PHE A 279 -9.52 -0.68 17.91
C PHE A 279 -8.47 0.18 18.61
N LEU A 280 -8.35 1.47 18.23
CA LEU A 280 -7.35 2.39 18.78
C LEU A 280 -7.97 3.49 19.65
N GLY A 281 -9.31 3.66 19.62
CA GLY A 281 -9.99 4.75 20.32
C GLY A 281 -9.63 6.13 19.75
N GLU A 282 -9.17 6.20 18.48
CA GLU A 282 -8.86 7.47 17.84
C GLU A 282 -10.16 8.23 17.52
N HIS A 283 -10.18 9.53 17.79
CA HIS A 283 -11.35 10.37 17.55
C HIS A 283 -11.14 11.28 16.34
N PRO A 284 -11.88 11.08 15.24
CA PRO A 284 -11.82 11.98 14.09
C PRO A 284 -12.20 13.40 14.49
N GLN A 285 -11.35 14.36 14.18
CA GLN A 285 -11.57 15.79 14.39
C GLN A 285 -12.15 16.42 13.11
N PRO A 286 -12.79 17.60 13.16
CA PRO A 286 -13.36 18.27 11.98
C PRO A 286 -12.37 18.45 10.83
N PHE A 287 -11.10 18.74 11.12
CA PHE A 287 -10.06 18.90 10.10
C PHE A 287 -9.78 17.62 9.29
N HIS A 288 -9.96 16.44 9.89
CA HIS A 288 -9.84 15.18 9.17
C HIS A 288 -10.89 15.06 8.06
N PHE A 289 -12.14 15.42 8.34
CA PHE A 289 -13.24 15.37 7.36
C PHE A 289 -13.03 16.40 6.24
N ILE A 290 -12.65 17.64 6.60
CA ILE A 290 -12.39 18.72 5.64
C ILE A 290 -11.20 18.35 4.75
N GLY A 291 -10.08 17.98 5.35
CA GLY A 291 -8.86 17.61 4.61
C GLY A 291 -9.08 16.41 3.70
N PHE A 292 -9.76 15.36 4.18
CA PHE A 292 -10.08 14.17 3.38
C PHE A 292 -11.02 14.49 2.21
N ALA A 293 -12.06 15.32 2.44
CA ALA A 293 -12.96 15.75 1.38
C ALA A 293 -12.21 16.53 0.30
N LEU A 294 -11.33 17.47 0.67
CA LEU A 294 -10.49 18.23 -0.28
C LEU A 294 -9.56 17.29 -1.07
N VAL A 295 -8.94 16.31 -0.42
CA VAL A 295 -8.10 15.31 -1.10
C VAL A 295 -8.91 14.52 -2.10
N LEU A 296 -10.07 13.98 -1.73
CA LEU A 296 -10.92 13.20 -2.63
C LEU A 296 -11.42 14.01 -3.83
N VAL A 297 -11.89 15.24 -3.60
CA VAL A 297 -12.33 16.12 -4.69
C VAL A 297 -11.16 16.47 -5.60
N GLY A 298 -10.00 16.80 -5.03
CA GLY A 298 -8.78 17.09 -5.79
C GLY A 298 -8.34 15.91 -6.66
N VAL A 299 -8.30 14.70 -6.09
CA VAL A 299 -7.99 13.47 -6.82
C VAL A 299 -9.03 13.19 -7.93
N PHE A 300 -10.32 13.38 -7.64
CA PHE A 300 -11.37 13.20 -8.63
C PHE A 300 -11.22 14.17 -9.82
N VAL A 301 -10.94 15.44 -9.56
CA VAL A 301 -10.69 16.45 -10.60
C VAL A 301 -9.43 16.12 -11.39
N ALA A 302 -8.33 15.73 -10.71
CA ALA A 302 -7.08 15.37 -11.35
C ALA A 302 -7.17 14.10 -12.20
N SER A 303 -8.08 13.17 -11.87
CA SER A 303 -8.27 11.91 -12.59
C SER A 303 -9.14 12.02 -13.85
N ARG A 304 -9.81 13.16 -14.08
CA ARG A 304 -10.64 13.36 -15.28
C ARG A 304 -9.77 13.34 -16.54
N LYS A 305 -10.16 12.52 -17.51
CA LYS A 305 -9.54 12.55 -18.84
C LYS A 305 -9.80 13.93 -19.47
N PRO A 306 -8.81 14.50 -20.21
CA PRO A 306 -9.10 15.68 -21.03
C PRO A 306 -10.31 15.37 -21.91
N ALA A 307 -11.31 16.24 -21.94
CA ALA A 307 -12.29 16.23 -23.00
C ALA A 307 -11.49 16.34 -24.30
N HIS A 308 -11.64 15.36 -25.21
CA HIS A 308 -10.94 15.36 -26.48
C HIS A 308 -11.09 16.74 -27.11
N ALA A 309 -9.98 17.44 -27.34
CA ALA A 309 -9.93 18.46 -28.36
C ALA A 309 -10.15 17.71 -29.68
N SER A 310 -11.41 17.76 -30.15
CA SER A 310 -11.83 17.36 -31.49
C SER A 310 -11.16 18.28 -32.50
#